data_fd2c0918cf3cec03f48ae88aa16082bf
#
_entry.id   fd2c0918cf3cec03f48ae88aa16082bf
#
_cell.length_a   1.000
_cell.length_b   1.000
_cell.length_c   1.000
_cell.angle_alpha   90.00
_cell.angle_beta   90.00
_cell.angle_gamma   90.00
#
_symmetry.space_group_name_H-M   'P 1'
#
loop_
_entity.id
_entity.type
_entity.pdbx_description
1 polymer ?
#
loop_
_entity_poly.entity_id
_entity_poly.type
_entity_poly.pdbx_seq_one_letter_code
_entity_poly.pdbx_strand_id
1 'polypeptide(L)'
;LLAGLPQSPSVYSPFSGNKYYIGRSAQVLKTLREQDYITKEQEAKANEEIKKMKFTQRDSVSMKAPHFVIYVKQILAAQFGEAVVENGGLQVKTTLDYEIQKKSEDIVKSEIEKLKGYKVGNGAAVVADPKTGEILAMVGSKDYFDTNADGNFNVALANRQPGSSLKPVMYAT
;
A
#
# COMPACT_ATOMS: atom_id res chain seq x y z
N LEU A 1 -25.45 7.53 -1.57
CA LEU A 1 -24.49 6.62 -0.98
C LEU A 1 -23.54 7.36 -0.02
N LEU A 2 -22.73 8.32 -0.49
CA LEU A 2 -21.72 9.02 0.32
C LEU A 2 -22.28 9.66 1.59
N ALA A 3 -23.46 10.26 1.54
CA ALA A 3 -24.13 10.85 2.71
C ALA A 3 -24.49 9.82 3.79
N GLY A 4 -24.54 8.55 3.48
CA GLY A 4 -24.78 7.47 4.43
C GLY A 4 -23.56 7.00 5.20
N LEU A 5 -22.36 7.19 4.64
CA LEU A 5 -21.10 6.68 5.20
C LEU A 5 -20.70 7.29 6.56
N PRO A 6 -20.86 8.61 6.82
CA PRO A 6 -20.40 9.21 8.06
C PRO A 6 -20.97 8.61 9.34
N GLN A 7 -22.18 8.04 9.28
CA GLN A 7 -22.80 7.42 10.45
C GLN A 7 -22.07 6.14 10.90
N SER A 8 -21.64 5.30 9.99
CA SER A 8 -20.85 4.09 10.27
C SER A 8 -20.10 3.64 9.01
N PRO A 9 -18.90 4.18 8.75
CA PRO A 9 -18.16 3.92 7.52
C PRO A 9 -17.92 2.44 7.25
N SER A 10 -17.53 1.68 8.28
CA SER A 10 -17.23 0.25 8.15
C SER A 10 -18.46 -0.59 7.79
N VAL A 11 -19.64 -0.25 8.34
CA VAL A 11 -20.88 -1.01 8.13
C VAL A 11 -21.51 -0.67 6.79
N TYR A 12 -21.53 0.62 6.42
CA TYR A 12 -22.17 1.10 5.19
C TYR A 12 -21.24 1.21 4.00
N SER A 13 -19.98 0.78 4.13
CA SER A 13 -19.06 0.68 2.99
C SER A 13 -19.56 -0.36 1.98
N PRO A 14 -19.57 -0.06 0.68
CA PRO A 14 -19.87 -1.05 -0.35
C PRO A 14 -18.82 -2.17 -0.44
N PHE A 15 -17.68 -2.00 0.25
CA PHE A 15 -16.57 -2.96 0.31
C PHE A 15 -16.56 -3.83 1.56
N SER A 16 -17.55 -3.66 2.47
CA SER A 16 -17.63 -4.41 3.73
C SER A 16 -18.14 -5.86 3.59
N GLY A 17 -18.35 -6.35 2.36
CA GLY A 17 -18.87 -7.68 2.09
C GLY A 17 -20.39 -7.83 2.29
N ASN A 18 -21.06 -6.82 2.84
CA ASN A 18 -22.50 -6.77 3.00
C ASN A 18 -23.12 -5.70 2.10
N LYS A 19 -24.46 -5.66 2.04
CA LYS A 19 -25.21 -4.68 1.22
C LYS A 19 -25.99 -3.66 2.05
N TYR A 20 -25.60 -3.43 3.29
CA TYR A 20 -26.30 -2.48 4.18
C TYR A 20 -26.30 -1.04 3.66
N TYR A 21 -25.32 -0.69 2.82
CA TYR A 21 -25.27 0.61 2.13
C TYR A 21 -26.53 0.88 1.29
N ILE A 22 -27.19 -0.16 0.72
CA ILE A 22 -28.44 0.00 -0.06
C ILE A 22 -29.57 0.51 0.83
N GLY A 23 -29.80 -0.15 1.97
CA GLY A 23 -30.84 0.24 2.92
C GLY A 23 -30.60 1.64 3.49
N ARG A 24 -29.34 1.94 3.84
CA ARG A 24 -28.96 3.28 4.32
C ARG A 24 -29.16 4.37 3.28
N SER A 25 -28.80 4.10 2.02
CA SER A 25 -29.03 5.05 0.93
C SER A 25 -30.50 5.29 0.67
N ALA A 26 -31.33 4.24 0.73
CA ALA A 26 -32.77 4.36 0.59
C ALA A 26 -33.38 5.23 1.71
N GLN A 27 -32.90 5.09 2.95
CA GLN A 27 -33.35 5.95 4.07
C GLN A 27 -32.97 7.41 3.83
N VAL A 28 -31.76 7.70 3.36
CA VAL A 28 -31.33 9.08 3.02
C VAL A 28 -32.21 9.65 1.92
N LEU A 29 -32.46 8.89 0.84
CA LEU A 29 -33.29 9.33 -0.29
C LEU A 29 -34.73 9.60 0.17
N LYS A 30 -35.30 8.74 1.03
CA LYS A 30 -36.61 8.96 1.61
C LYS A 30 -36.68 10.28 2.39
N THR A 31 -35.68 10.56 3.25
CA THR A 31 -35.63 11.83 4.00
C THR A 31 -35.52 13.04 3.07
N LEU A 32 -34.72 12.94 1.99
CA LEU A 32 -34.64 14.03 1.00
C LEU A 32 -35.97 14.28 0.30
N ARG A 33 -36.74 13.23 -0.01
CA ARG A 33 -38.10 13.38 -0.56
C ARG A 33 -39.09 13.98 0.45
N GLU A 34 -39.01 13.55 1.70
CA GLU A 34 -39.89 14.08 2.77
C GLU A 34 -39.61 15.57 3.08
N GLN A 35 -38.45 16.05 2.72
CA GLN A 35 -38.03 17.45 2.84
C GLN A 35 -38.11 18.21 1.50
N ASP A 36 -38.79 17.65 0.50
CA ASP A 36 -39.04 18.23 -0.82
C ASP A 36 -37.81 18.59 -1.64
N TYR A 37 -36.62 17.98 -1.33
CA TYR A 37 -35.43 18.15 -2.12
C TYR A 37 -35.42 17.32 -3.40
N ILE A 38 -36.15 16.20 -3.43
CA ILE A 38 -36.29 15.32 -4.61
C ILE A 38 -37.74 14.84 -4.77
N THR A 39 -38.12 14.50 -6.01
CA THR A 39 -39.42 13.94 -6.30
C THR A 39 -39.45 12.43 -6.01
N LYS A 40 -40.69 11.86 -5.97
CA LYS A 40 -40.88 10.42 -5.80
C LYS A 40 -40.28 9.60 -6.94
N GLU A 41 -40.34 10.13 -8.16
CA GLU A 41 -39.73 9.51 -9.35
C GLU A 41 -38.19 9.50 -9.27
N GLN A 42 -37.61 10.60 -8.78
CA GLN A 42 -36.15 10.69 -8.55
C GLN A 42 -35.66 9.72 -7.46
N GLU A 43 -36.44 9.60 -6.35
CA GLU A 43 -36.17 8.61 -5.30
C GLU A 43 -36.20 7.19 -5.86
N ALA A 44 -37.21 6.83 -6.62
CA ALA A 44 -37.34 5.48 -7.21
C ALA A 44 -36.20 5.17 -8.18
N LYS A 45 -35.85 6.11 -9.06
CA LYS A 45 -34.76 5.97 -10.00
C LYS A 45 -33.41 5.78 -9.30
N ALA A 46 -33.12 6.62 -8.31
CA ALA A 46 -31.87 6.54 -7.54
C ALA A 46 -31.75 5.22 -6.75
N ASN A 47 -32.83 4.70 -6.20
CA ASN A 47 -32.85 3.41 -5.54
C ASN A 47 -32.56 2.24 -6.48
N GLU A 48 -33.05 2.28 -7.73
CA GLU A 48 -32.72 1.28 -8.74
C GLU A 48 -31.28 1.39 -9.24
N GLU A 49 -30.76 2.60 -9.39
CA GLU A 49 -29.38 2.84 -9.80
C GLU A 49 -28.39 2.28 -8.77
N ILE A 50 -28.63 2.50 -7.45
CA ILE A 50 -27.76 2.00 -6.38
C ILE A 50 -27.70 0.46 -6.38
N LYS A 51 -28.82 -0.22 -6.64
CA LYS A 51 -28.87 -1.69 -6.71
C LYS A 51 -28.01 -2.25 -7.85
N LYS A 52 -27.93 -1.50 -8.97
CA LYS A 52 -27.18 -1.88 -10.18
C LYS A 52 -25.72 -1.43 -10.15
N MET A 53 -25.37 -0.55 -9.23
CA MET A 53 -24.03 0.03 -9.16
C MET A 53 -22.98 -1.04 -8.78
N LYS A 54 -21.97 -1.15 -9.62
CA LYS A 54 -20.81 -2.00 -9.34
C LYS A 54 -19.71 -1.12 -8.75
N PHE A 55 -19.26 -1.49 -7.57
CA PHE A 55 -18.12 -0.85 -6.93
C PHE A 55 -16.88 -1.67 -7.23
N THR A 56 -15.94 -1.06 -7.91
CA THR A 56 -14.59 -1.62 -8.03
C THR A 56 -13.80 -1.07 -6.86
N GLN A 57 -13.40 -1.96 -5.95
CA GLN A 57 -12.34 -1.60 -5.04
C GLN A 57 -11.17 -1.21 -5.93
N ARG A 58 -10.71 0.05 -5.88
CA ARG A 58 -9.37 0.31 -6.38
C ARG A 58 -8.51 -0.66 -5.60
N ASP A 59 -7.94 -1.62 -6.29
CA ASP A 59 -6.84 -2.38 -5.73
C ASP A 59 -5.98 -1.33 -5.06
N SER A 60 -5.79 -1.49 -3.74
CA SER A 60 -4.99 -0.57 -2.92
C SER A 60 -3.85 -0.15 -3.82
N VAL A 61 -3.76 1.14 -4.18
CA VAL A 61 -2.88 1.64 -5.24
C VAL A 61 -1.64 0.81 -5.12
N SER A 62 -1.39 -0.10 -6.08
CA SER A 62 -0.35 -1.08 -5.91
C SER A 62 0.94 -0.27 -5.92
N MET A 63 1.33 0.14 -4.72
CA MET A 63 2.51 0.95 -4.52
C MET A 63 3.66 0.12 -5.05
N LYS A 64 4.21 0.55 -6.17
CA LYS A 64 5.40 -0.09 -6.73
C LYS A 64 6.57 0.17 -5.80
N ALA A 65 7.38 -0.84 -5.56
CA ALA A 65 8.56 -0.75 -4.70
C ALA A 65 8.26 -0.14 -3.30
N PRO A 66 7.28 -0.65 -2.53
CA PRO A 66 6.78 0.04 -1.35
C PRO A 66 7.85 0.32 -0.30
N HIS A 67 8.77 -0.60 -0.05
CA HIS A 67 9.88 -0.40 0.88
C HIS A 67 10.79 0.75 0.48
N PHE A 68 11.10 0.86 -0.81
CA PHE A 68 11.91 1.96 -1.32
C PHE A 68 11.16 3.31 -1.23
N VAL A 69 9.89 3.32 -1.60
CA VAL A 69 9.06 4.54 -1.52
C VAL A 69 8.97 5.06 -0.09
N ILE A 70 8.71 4.18 0.88
CA ILE A 70 8.66 4.58 2.29
C ILE A 70 10.02 5.05 2.79
N TYR A 71 11.11 4.39 2.40
CA TYR A 71 12.46 4.81 2.73
C TYR A 71 12.77 6.22 2.21
N VAL A 72 12.47 6.50 0.94
CA VAL A 72 12.63 7.84 0.36
C VAL A 72 11.75 8.87 1.06
N LYS A 73 10.48 8.52 1.36
CA LYS A 73 9.57 9.39 2.12
C LYS A 73 10.16 9.77 3.48
N GLN A 74 10.77 8.83 4.21
CA GLN A 74 11.41 9.10 5.50
C GLN A 74 12.62 10.04 5.38
N ILE A 75 13.45 9.87 4.36
CA ILE A 75 14.59 10.79 4.09
C ILE A 75 14.07 12.20 3.81
N LEU A 76 13.06 12.33 2.96
CA LEU A 76 12.47 13.62 2.61
C LEU A 76 11.80 14.28 3.82
N ALA A 77 11.10 13.51 4.65
CA ALA A 77 10.48 14.02 5.86
C ALA A 77 11.52 14.54 6.87
N ALA A 78 12.67 13.85 6.98
CA ALA A 78 13.78 14.31 7.82
C ALA A 78 14.42 15.60 7.30
N GLN A 79 14.45 15.82 5.97
CA GLN A 79 15.05 17.00 5.35
C GLN A 79 14.11 18.20 5.28
N PHE A 80 12.84 17.97 4.91
CA PHE A 80 11.88 19.04 4.57
C PHE A 80 10.72 19.14 5.57
N GLY A 81 10.60 18.19 6.49
CA GLY A 81 9.47 18.08 7.41
C GLY A 81 8.28 17.31 6.80
N GLU A 82 7.52 16.63 7.65
CA GLU A 82 6.38 15.78 7.23
C GLU A 82 5.29 16.56 6.49
N ALA A 83 4.98 17.78 6.97
CA ALA A 83 3.94 18.61 6.37
C ALA A 83 4.23 18.95 4.89
N VAL A 84 5.49 19.21 4.55
CA VAL A 84 5.91 19.48 3.17
C VAL A 84 5.82 18.22 2.31
N VAL A 85 6.21 17.08 2.85
CA VAL A 85 6.17 15.80 2.12
C VAL A 85 4.73 15.34 1.86
N GLU A 86 3.82 15.60 2.78
CA GLU A 86 2.43 15.16 2.65
C GLU A 86 1.55 16.11 1.84
N ASN A 87 1.78 17.42 1.95
CA ASN A 87 0.91 18.43 1.37
C ASN A 87 1.59 19.30 0.31
N GLY A 88 2.90 19.22 0.18
CA GLY A 88 3.69 20.13 -0.66
C GLY A 88 3.67 19.82 -2.16
N GLY A 89 3.07 18.71 -2.60
CA GLY A 89 3.00 18.34 -4.03
C GLY A 89 4.36 18.05 -4.65
N LEU A 90 5.30 17.50 -3.89
CA LEU A 90 6.66 17.23 -4.34
C LEU A 90 6.70 16.23 -5.51
N GLN A 91 7.50 16.55 -6.53
CA GLN A 91 7.87 15.61 -7.58
C GLN A 91 9.28 15.08 -7.29
N VAL A 92 9.36 13.80 -6.96
CA VAL A 92 10.61 13.17 -6.53
C VAL A 92 11.11 12.23 -7.61
N LYS A 93 12.25 12.55 -8.22
CA LYS A 93 12.98 11.65 -9.12
C LYS A 93 14.00 10.87 -8.30
N THR A 94 14.00 9.56 -8.45
CA THR A 94 14.88 8.64 -7.71
C THR A 94 15.78 7.86 -8.66
N THR A 95 16.73 7.12 -8.11
CA THR A 95 17.65 6.23 -8.81
C THR A 95 17.08 4.83 -9.04
N LEU A 96 15.86 4.54 -8.53
CA LEU A 96 15.25 3.22 -8.65
C LEU A 96 15.10 2.81 -10.13
N ASP A 97 15.61 1.63 -10.47
CA ASP A 97 15.31 0.94 -11.72
C ASP A 97 14.16 -0.07 -11.46
N TYR A 98 13.01 0.19 -12.07
CA TYR A 98 11.82 -0.61 -11.80
C TYR A 98 11.93 -2.06 -12.30
N GLU A 99 12.67 -2.32 -13.39
CA GLU A 99 12.87 -3.68 -13.90
C GLU A 99 13.79 -4.48 -12.96
N ILE A 100 14.84 -3.85 -12.45
CA ILE A 100 15.73 -4.45 -11.45
C ILE A 100 14.95 -4.69 -10.16
N GLN A 101 14.14 -3.72 -9.71
CA GLN A 101 13.31 -3.85 -8.52
C GLN A 101 12.36 -5.04 -8.61
N LYS A 102 11.59 -5.13 -9.68
CA LYS A 102 10.63 -6.22 -9.89
C LYS A 102 11.30 -7.58 -9.91
N LYS A 103 12.41 -7.69 -10.64
CA LYS A 103 13.19 -8.92 -10.69
C LYS A 103 13.73 -9.30 -9.31
N SER A 104 14.17 -8.33 -8.52
CA SER A 104 14.66 -8.56 -7.16
C SER A 104 13.54 -9.02 -6.23
N GLU A 105 12.33 -8.44 -6.33
CA GLU A 105 11.15 -8.89 -5.58
C GLU A 105 10.79 -10.34 -5.92
N ASP A 106 10.75 -10.69 -7.20
CA ASP A 106 10.44 -12.06 -7.66
C ASP A 106 11.49 -13.07 -7.16
N ILE A 107 12.78 -12.71 -7.19
CA ILE A 107 13.87 -13.55 -6.69
C ILE A 107 13.74 -13.75 -5.17
N VAL A 108 13.61 -12.68 -4.38
CA VAL A 108 13.47 -12.79 -2.93
C VAL A 108 12.27 -13.66 -2.57
N LYS A 109 11.13 -13.44 -3.21
CA LYS A 109 9.93 -14.24 -2.99
C LYS A 109 10.17 -15.71 -3.28
N SER A 110 10.77 -16.04 -4.44
CA SER A 110 11.02 -17.43 -4.84
C SER A 110 12.02 -18.13 -3.92
N GLU A 111 13.09 -17.45 -3.51
CA GLU A 111 14.08 -18.04 -2.62
C GLU A 111 13.52 -18.30 -1.20
N ILE A 112 12.73 -17.38 -0.66
CA ILE A 112 12.08 -17.59 0.64
C ILE A 112 11.09 -18.77 0.59
N GLU A 113 10.35 -18.93 -0.53
CA GLU A 113 9.46 -20.09 -0.70
C GLU A 113 10.24 -21.43 -0.67
N LYS A 114 11.41 -21.51 -1.29
CA LYS A 114 12.28 -22.70 -1.25
C LYS A 114 12.79 -22.99 0.16
N LEU A 115 12.97 -21.97 0.99
CA LEU A 115 13.54 -22.09 2.32
C LEU A 115 12.51 -22.31 3.43
N LYS A 116 11.23 -22.46 3.11
CA LYS A 116 10.15 -22.70 4.10
C LYS A 116 10.45 -23.87 5.04
N GLY A 117 11.04 -24.94 4.52
CA GLY A 117 11.43 -26.12 5.33
C GLY A 117 12.45 -25.82 6.43
N TYR A 118 13.20 -24.74 6.29
CA TYR A 118 14.20 -24.27 7.25
C TYR A 118 13.67 -23.20 8.21
N LYS A 119 12.35 -22.96 8.27
CA LYS A 119 11.69 -21.93 9.06
C LYS A 119 12.14 -20.51 8.72
N VAL A 120 12.60 -20.27 7.49
CA VAL A 120 12.89 -18.93 6.97
C VAL A 120 11.60 -18.34 6.44
N GLY A 121 11.12 -17.29 7.08
CA GLY A 121 9.82 -16.67 6.75
C GLY A 121 9.92 -15.40 5.93
N ASN A 122 11.09 -14.74 5.93
CA ASN A 122 11.25 -13.45 5.26
C ASN A 122 12.69 -13.26 4.75
N GLY A 123 12.89 -12.26 3.86
CA GLY A 123 14.19 -11.93 3.30
C GLY A 123 14.20 -10.55 2.67
N ALA A 124 15.38 -10.01 2.48
CA ALA A 124 15.58 -8.68 1.91
C ALA A 124 16.74 -8.67 0.91
N ALA A 125 16.73 -7.69 0.00
CA ALA A 125 17.83 -7.45 -0.94
C ALA A 125 17.95 -5.96 -1.24
N VAL A 126 19.18 -5.48 -1.39
CA VAL A 126 19.49 -4.14 -1.89
C VAL A 126 20.44 -4.30 -3.07
N VAL A 127 20.12 -3.65 -4.19
CA VAL A 127 20.97 -3.59 -5.37
C VAL A 127 21.45 -2.16 -5.52
N ALA A 128 22.76 -1.98 -5.57
CA ALA A 128 23.39 -0.68 -5.75
C ALA A 128 24.36 -0.68 -6.93
N ASP A 129 24.52 0.46 -7.57
CA ASP A 129 25.59 0.67 -8.54
C ASP A 129 26.92 0.82 -7.78
N PRO A 130 27.90 -0.04 -8.03
CA PRO A 130 29.18 0.01 -7.29
C PRO A 130 30.05 1.24 -7.63
N LYS A 131 29.76 1.94 -8.72
CA LYS A 131 30.51 3.14 -9.12
C LYS A 131 29.96 4.41 -8.51
N THR A 132 28.63 4.51 -8.40
CA THR A 132 27.96 5.72 -7.93
C THR A 132 27.42 5.61 -6.50
N GLY A 133 27.21 4.37 -6.01
CA GLY A 133 26.55 4.09 -4.75
C GLY A 133 25.01 4.26 -4.80
N GLU A 134 24.46 4.53 -5.98
CA GLU A 134 23.01 4.69 -6.16
C GLU A 134 22.25 3.40 -5.90
N ILE A 135 21.16 3.48 -5.15
CA ILE A 135 20.29 2.34 -4.91
C ILE A 135 19.37 2.15 -6.11
N LEU A 136 19.54 1.03 -6.81
CA LEU A 136 18.76 0.67 -7.98
C LEU A 136 17.52 -0.18 -7.62
N ALA A 137 17.60 -0.96 -6.53
CA ALA A 137 16.45 -1.71 -5.99
C ALA A 137 16.58 -1.88 -4.48
N MET A 138 15.43 -1.91 -3.80
CA MET A 138 15.33 -2.18 -2.37
C MET A 138 14.11 -3.05 -2.08
N VAL A 139 14.34 -4.29 -1.69
CA VAL A 139 13.33 -5.25 -1.27
C VAL A 139 13.50 -5.47 0.22
N GLY A 140 12.55 -5.06 1.02
CA GLY A 140 12.65 -5.14 2.48
C GLY A 140 11.96 -6.36 3.08
N SER A 141 11.12 -7.06 2.31
CA SER A 141 10.42 -8.27 2.73
C SER A 141 10.00 -9.11 1.52
N LYS A 142 9.64 -10.35 1.76
CA LYS A 142 9.07 -11.27 0.76
C LYS A 142 7.82 -10.69 0.08
N ASP A 143 6.95 -10.05 0.85
CA ASP A 143 5.72 -9.41 0.40
C ASP A 143 5.34 -8.30 1.38
N TYR A 144 5.39 -7.05 0.91
CA TYR A 144 5.07 -5.87 1.72
C TYR A 144 3.65 -5.91 2.30
N PHE A 145 2.70 -6.49 1.57
CA PHE A 145 1.28 -6.50 1.94
C PHE A 145 0.89 -7.72 2.79
N ASP A 146 1.81 -8.62 3.09
CA ASP A 146 1.56 -9.76 3.98
C ASP A 146 1.58 -9.30 5.44
N THR A 147 0.41 -9.01 5.99
CA THR A 147 0.24 -8.58 7.39
C THR A 147 0.52 -9.67 8.41
N ASN A 148 0.51 -10.96 8.00
CA ASN A 148 0.76 -12.09 8.90
C ASN A 148 2.26 -12.35 9.09
N ALA A 149 3.10 -11.84 8.20
CA ALA A 149 4.55 -12.03 8.21
C ALA A 149 5.31 -10.70 8.38
N ASP A 150 4.69 -9.69 9.01
CA ASP A 150 5.26 -8.34 9.20
C ASP A 150 5.84 -7.77 7.89
N GLY A 151 5.11 -7.95 6.78
CA GLY A 151 5.58 -7.62 5.44
C GLY A 151 5.98 -6.16 5.26
N ASN A 152 5.37 -5.24 6.00
CA ASN A 152 5.69 -3.81 5.99
C ASN A 152 7.01 -3.47 6.72
N PHE A 153 7.58 -4.40 7.49
CA PHE A 153 8.86 -4.19 8.15
C PHE A 153 10.02 -4.30 7.15
N ASN A 154 10.81 -3.24 7.02
CA ASN A 154 11.93 -3.22 6.09
C ASN A 154 13.18 -3.88 6.70
N VAL A 155 13.36 -5.16 6.42
CA VAL A 155 14.50 -5.95 6.94
C VAL A 155 15.85 -5.43 6.41
N ALA A 156 15.87 -4.76 5.24
CA ALA A 156 17.09 -4.19 4.68
C ALA A 156 17.65 -3.03 5.52
N LEU A 157 16.81 -2.37 6.32
CA LEU A 157 17.22 -1.29 7.23
C LEU A 157 17.37 -1.74 8.68
N ALA A 158 17.02 -3.00 8.99
CA ALA A 158 17.06 -3.51 10.35
C ALA A 158 18.50 -3.79 10.81
N ASN A 159 18.80 -3.41 12.04
CA ASN A 159 20.05 -3.79 12.68
C ASN A 159 20.10 -5.31 12.89
N ARG A 160 21.09 -5.97 12.28
CA ARG A 160 21.29 -7.42 12.34
C ARG A 160 22.75 -7.75 12.66
N GLN A 161 22.96 -8.90 13.27
CA GLN A 161 24.30 -9.43 13.44
C GLN A 161 24.83 -9.88 12.06
N PRO A 162 25.93 -9.30 11.55
CA PRO A 162 26.38 -9.56 10.18
C PRO A 162 27.00 -10.96 10.01
N GLY A 163 27.52 -11.55 11.08
CA GLY A 163 28.21 -12.83 11.00
C GLY A 163 29.33 -12.81 9.95
N SER A 164 29.44 -13.90 9.19
CA SER A 164 30.49 -14.03 8.15
C SER A 164 30.31 -13.09 6.94
N SER A 165 29.17 -12.43 6.80
CA SER A 165 28.96 -11.45 5.71
C SER A 165 29.84 -10.20 5.86
N LEU A 166 30.42 -9.97 7.06
CA LEU A 166 31.35 -8.87 7.29
C LEU A 166 32.78 -9.15 6.74
N LYS A 167 33.11 -10.41 6.44
CA LYS A 167 34.46 -10.80 5.99
C LYS A 167 34.97 -10.04 4.77
N PRO A 168 34.17 -9.79 3.70
CA PRO A 168 34.66 -9.01 2.57
C PRO A 168 35.16 -7.62 2.97
N VAL A 169 34.50 -6.96 3.91
CA VAL A 169 34.91 -5.64 4.42
C VAL A 169 36.19 -5.78 5.25
N MET A 170 36.24 -6.81 6.13
CA MET A 170 37.42 -7.05 6.98
C MET A 170 38.70 -7.39 6.21
N TYR A 171 38.59 -8.04 5.04
CA TYR A 171 39.75 -8.41 4.23
C TYR A 171 40.11 -7.37 3.19
N ALA A 172 39.28 -6.35 2.98
CA ALA A 172 39.54 -5.24 2.05
C ALA A 172 40.25 -4.05 2.73
N THR A 173 40.43 -4.09 4.04
CA THR A 173 41.18 -3.11 4.86
C THR A 173 42.54 -3.66 5.21
#